data_04387d4483533968612e31a2310ae59f
#
_entry.id   04387d4483533968612e31a2310ae59f
#
_cell.length_a   1.000
_cell.length_b   1.000
_cell.length_c   1.000
_cell.angle_alpha   90.00
_cell.angle_beta   90.00
_cell.angle_gamma   90.00
#
_symmetry.space_group_name_H-M   'P 1'
#
loop_
_entity.id
_entity.type
_entity.pdbx_description
1 polymer ?
#
loop_
_entity_poly.entity_id
_entity_poly.type
_entity_poly.pdbx_seq_one_letter_code
_entity_poly.pdbx_strand_id
1 'polypeptide(L)'
;MTTPGGRDDDAWGQVNELFDTLDKVRKLLTDPAMSSIRLVVNPEKMVIKETQRTYTYLNLYGYATDAILCNRIIPPEVTDPYFAMWKANQQDNIAYIGEAFGELPVMKAPLFGHEVGGLDTLRKLADALYADKNPATQMFDGQTHRIEGDSTTGFTLVVPLPFANKDDLDLYRSRDELTLRVGPYRRNIVLPYALWDLEIGDV
;
A
#
# COMPACT_ATOMS: atom_id res chain seq x y z
N MET A 1 -48.98 -28.97 -5.24
CA MET A 1 -47.75 -28.98 -6.07
C MET A 1 -47.05 -27.64 -5.83
N THR A 2 -46.16 -27.60 -4.86
CA THR A 2 -45.37 -26.40 -4.50
C THR A 2 -44.10 -26.42 -5.32
N THR A 3 -43.87 -25.40 -6.13
CA THR A 3 -42.72 -25.18 -7.03
C THR A 3 -41.44 -25.00 -6.18
N PRO A 4 -40.34 -25.70 -6.46
CA PRO A 4 -39.08 -25.58 -5.70
C PRO A 4 -38.18 -24.38 -6.09
N GLY A 5 -38.70 -23.36 -6.74
CA GLY A 5 -37.92 -22.24 -7.30
C GLY A 5 -37.59 -21.07 -6.36
N GLY A 6 -38.27 -20.95 -5.23
CA GLY A 6 -38.17 -19.72 -4.42
C GLY A 6 -36.97 -19.60 -3.46
N ARG A 7 -36.25 -20.70 -3.16
CA ARG A 7 -35.10 -20.68 -2.23
C ARG A 7 -33.78 -20.42 -2.95
N ASP A 8 -33.66 -20.87 -4.18
CA ASP A 8 -32.42 -20.68 -4.96
C ASP A 8 -32.31 -19.24 -5.45
N ASP A 9 -33.42 -18.60 -5.84
CA ASP A 9 -33.42 -17.20 -6.28
C ASP A 9 -33.04 -16.23 -5.14
N ASP A 10 -33.46 -16.52 -3.91
CA ASP A 10 -33.13 -15.71 -2.73
C ASP A 10 -31.65 -15.88 -2.35
N ALA A 11 -31.08 -17.08 -2.46
CA ALA A 11 -29.67 -17.35 -2.23
C ALA A 11 -28.76 -16.64 -3.27
N TRP A 12 -29.14 -16.67 -4.55
CA TRP A 12 -28.41 -15.94 -5.59
C TRP A 12 -28.49 -14.42 -5.41
N GLY A 13 -29.64 -13.90 -4.95
CA GLY A 13 -29.81 -12.49 -4.59
C GLY A 13 -28.83 -12.06 -3.50
N GLN A 14 -28.71 -12.84 -2.42
CA GLN A 14 -27.78 -12.57 -1.31
C GLN A 14 -26.31 -12.64 -1.75
N VAL A 15 -25.96 -13.59 -2.62
CA VAL A 15 -24.60 -13.70 -3.16
C VAL A 15 -24.25 -12.49 -4.02
N ASN A 16 -25.16 -12.04 -4.88
CA ASN A 16 -24.94 -10.83 -5.70
C ASN A 16 -24.80 -9.57 -4.83
N GLU A 17 -25.64 -9.42 -3.81
CA GLU A 17 -25.53 -8.28 -2.86
C GLU A 17 -24.17 -8.27 -2.12
N LEU A 18 -23.65 -9.46 -1.77
CA LEU A 18 -22.32 -9.59 -1.18
C LEU A 18 -21.24 -9.11 -2.16
N PHE A 19 -21.28 -9.56 -3.42
CA PHE A 19 -20.31 -9.12 -4.45
C PHE A 19 -20.38 -7.63 -4.71
N ASP A 20 -21.58 -7.06 -4.81
CA ASP A 20 -21.79 -5.61 -4.98
C ASP A 20 -21.21 -4.83 -3.79
N THR A 21 -21.38 -5.35 -2.58
CA THR A 21 -20.83 -4.74 -1.37
C THR A 21 -19.30 -4.79 -1.36
N LEU A 22 -18.71 -5.94 -1.70
CA LEU A 22 -17.26 -6.09 -1.82
C LEU A 22 -16.66 -5.16 -2.88
N ASP A 23 -17.32 -5.01 -4.04
CA ASP A 23 -16.87 -4.09 -5.09
C ASP A 23 -16.94 -2.62 -4.65
N LYS A 24 -18.00 -2.23 -3.93
CA LYS A 24 -18.10 -0.89 -3.33
C LYS A 24 -16.98 -0.62 -2.33
N VAL A 25 -16.69 -1.58 -1.44
CA VAL A 25 -15.58 -1.48 -0.48
C VAL A 25 -14.24 -1.37 -1.21
N ARG A 26 -14.01 -2.22 -2.22
CA ARG A 26 -12.80 -2.16 -3.04
C ARG A 26 -12.63 -0.79 -3.70
N LYS A 27 -13.67 -0.26 -4.33
CA LYS A 27 -13.64 1.06 -4.98
C LYS A 27 -13.31 2.17 -3.98
N LEU A 28 -13.90 2.14 -2.78
CA LEU A 28 -13.63 3.12 -1.73
C LEU A 28 -12.16 3.04 -1.26
N LEU A 29 -11.61 1.84 -1.08
CA LEU A 29 -10.24 1.65 -0.60
C LEU A 29 -9.17 1.93 -1.66
N THR A 30 -9.51 1.82 -2.95
CA THR A 30 -8.60 2.11 -4.06
C THR A 30 -8.73 3.52 -4.61
N ASP A 31 -9.69 4.30 -4.14
CA ASP A 31 -9.84 5.72 -4.50
C ASP A 31 -8.91 6.56 -3.62
N PRO A 32 -7.83 7.13 -4.18
CA PRO A 32 -6.87 7.91 -3.39
C PRO A 32 -7.47 9.21 -2.82
N ALA A 33 -8.58 9.70 -3.37
CA ALA A 33 -9.30 10.86 -2.81
C ALA A 33 -10.07 10.52 -1.53
N MET A 34 -10.38 9.24 -1.32
CA MET A 34 -11.17 8.76 -0.20
C MET A 34 -10.35 8.01 0.84
N SER A 35 -9.28 7.32 0.42
CA SER A 35 -8.53 6.42 1.28
C SER A 35 -7.04 6.43 0.97
N SER A 36 -6.22 6.44 2.01
CA SER A 36 -4.78 6.20 1.92
C SER A 36 -4.31 5.29 3.06
N ILE A 37 -3.18 4.63 2.85
CA ILE A 37 -2.57 3.71 3.81
C ILE A 37 -1.27 4.32 4.32
N ARG A 38 -1.02 4.24 5.62
CA ARG A 38 0.25 4.58 6.26
C ARG A 38 0.89 3.32 6.79
N LEU A 39 2.08 3.01 6.31
CA LEU A 39 2.82 1.84 6.74
C LEU A 39 3.59 2.13 8.01
N VAL A 40 3.43 1.28 9.01
CA VAL A 40 4.18 1.37 10.27
C VAL A 40 5.34 0.39 10.22
N VAL A 41 6.56 0.88 10.43
CA VAL A 41 7.80 0.10 10.39
C VAL A 41 8.63 0.36 11.64
N ASN A 42 9.07 -0.70 12.31
CA ASN A 42 10.17 -0.56 13.28
C ASN A 42 11.49 -0.56 12.51
N PRO A 43 12.50 0.22 12.94
CA PRO A 43 13.78 0.30 12.23
C PRO A 43 14.67 -0.94 12.48
N GLU A 44 14.17 -2.09 12.03
CA GLU A 44 14.75 -3.42 12.10
C GLU A 44 14.79 -4.06 10.72
N LYS A 45 15.91 -4.66 10.32
CA LYS A 45 16.13 -5.17 8.95
C LYS A 45 15.03 -6.09 8.44
N MET A 46 14.52 -7.00 9.29
CA MET A 46 13.47 -7.93 8.89
C MET A 46 12.15 -7.19 8.67
N VAL A 47 11.78 -6.29 9.59
CA VAL A 47 10.55 -5.50 9.50
C VAL A 47 10.57 -4.58 8.28
N ILE A 48 11.72 -3.97 7.97
CA ILE A 48 11.89 -3.14 6.77
C ILE A 48 11.64 -3.96 5.50
N LYS A 49 12.21 -5.16 5.38
CA LYS A 49 11.98 -6.03 4.22
C LYS A 49 10.51 -6.43 4.06
N GLU A 50 9.83 -6.75 5.15
CA GLU A 50 8.39 -7.06 5.10
C GLU A 50 7.56 -5.81 4.73
N THR A 51 7.96 -4.63 5.19
CA THR A 51 7.32 -3.37 4.82
C THR A 51 7.51 -3.06 3.33
N GLN A 52 8.71 -3.28 2.78
CA GLN A 52 8.99 -3.14 1.35
C GLN A 52 8.11 -4.07 0.51
N ARG A 53 8.00 -5.34 0.92
CA ARG A 53 7.13 -6.32 0.27
C ARG A 53 5.66 -5.89 0.34
N THR A 54 5.20 -5.46 1.51
CA THR A 54 3.84 -4.96 1.70
C THR A 54 3.55 -3.75 0.81
N TYR A 55 4.48 -2.81 0.71
CA TYR A 55 4.35 -1.64 -0.16
C TYR A 55 4.22 -2.02 -1.64
N THR A 56 5.04 -2.99 -2.11
CA THR A 56 4.91 -3.52 -3.48
C THR A 56 3.51 -4.09 -3.73
N TYR A 57 2.95 -4.85 -2.78
CA TYR A 57 1.63 -5.44 -2.94
C TYR A 57 0.51 -4.41 -2.88
N LEU A 58 0.62 -3.39 -2.02
CA LEU A 58 -0.35 -2.30 -1.99
C LEU A 58 -0.40 -1.58 -3.34
N ASN A 59 0.76 -1.26 -3.93
CA ASN A 59 0.83 -0.68 -5.27
C ASN A 59 0.27 -1.65 -6.32
N LEU A 60 0.61 -2.95 -6.26
CA LEU A 60 0.05 -3.95 -7.17
C LEU A 60 -1.48 -3.94 -7.15
N TYR A 61 -2.11 -3.87 -5.97
CA TYR A 61 -3.56 -3.87 -5.83
C TYR A 61 -4.22 -2.49 -5.98
N GLY A 62 -3.44 -1.44 -6.18
CA GLY A 62 -3.94 -0.09 -6.40
C GLY A 62 -4.31 0.66 -5.12
N TYR A 63 -3.78 0.25 -3.98
CA TYR A 63 -3.94 0.97 -2.71
C TYR A 63 -2.89 2.07 -2.58
N ALA A 64 -3.34 3.31 -2.42
CA ALA A 64 -2.45 4.45 -2.24
C ALA A 64 -1.78 4.42 -0.86
N THR A 65 -0.44 4.48 -0.84
CA THR A 65 0.33 4.67 0.40
C THR A 65 0.81 6.10 0.46
N ASP A 66 0.54 6.81 1.56
CA ASP A 66 0.84 8.24 1.68
C ASP A 66 1.92 8.58 2.70
N ALA A 67 2.36 7.64 3.54
CA ALA A 67 3.45 7.86 4.48
C ALA A 67 4.01 6.56 5.08
N ILE A 68 5.23 6.66 5.58
CA ILE A 68 5.88 5.66 6.43
C ILE A 68 5.97 6.21 7.86
N LEU A 69 5.53 5.44 8.84
CA LEU A 69 5.67 5.76 10.26
C LEU A 69 6.76 4.87 10.85
N CYS A 70 7.95 5.45 11.04
CA CYS A 70 9.06 4.77 11.70
C CYS A 70 8.82 4.79 13.21
N ASN A 71 8.49 3.64 13.79
CA ASN A 71 8.03 3.49 15.16
C ASN A 71 9.15 2.98 16.08
N ARG A 72 9.00 3.21 17.39
CA ARG A 72 9.90 2.71 18.45
C ARG A 72 11.35 3.16 18.30
N ILE A 73 11.57 4.41 17.95
CA ILE A 73 12.90 4.98 17.86
C ILE A 73 13.39 5.25 19.29
N ILE A 74 14.53 4.66 19.67
CA ILE A 74 15.13 4.85 20.99
C ILE A 74 15.53 6.32 21.14
N PRO A 75 14.98 7.04 22.14
CA PRO A 75 15.26 8.44 22.35
C PRO A 75 16.76 8.72 22.66
N PRO A 76 17.28 9.90 22.30
CA PRO A 76 18.67 10.27 22.59
C PRO A 76 18.99 10.28 24.10
N GLU A 77 18.01 10.53 24.96
CA GLU A 77 18.12 10.56 26.41
C GLU A 77 18.44 9.20 27.04
N VAL A 78 18.17 8.11 26.31
CA VAL A 78 18.57 6.76 26.75
C VAL A 78 20.09 6.62 26.59
N THR A 79 20.84 6.80 27.66
CA THR A 79 22.31 6.82 27.63
C THR A 79 22.96 5.54 28.12
N ASP A 80 22.20 4.53 28.54
CA ASP A 80 22.71 3.24 28.98
C ASP A 80 23.54 2.58 27.85
N PRO A 81 24.81 2.16 28.15
CA PRO A 81 25.68 1.54 27.17
C PRO A 81 25.10 0.31 26.47
N TYR A 82 24.19 -0.40 27.10
CA TYR A 82 23.48 -1.54 26.51
C TYR A 82 22.77 -1.15 25.20
N PHE A 83 22.23 0.06 25.11
CA PHE A 83 21.51 0.55 23.95
C PHE A 83 22.39 1.20 22.86
N ALA A 84 23.69 1.34 23.10
CA ALA A 84 24.58 2.04 22.16
C ALA A 84 24.55 1.41 20.74
N MET A 85 24.68 0.07 20.66
CA MET A 85 24.65 -0.66 19.40
C MET A 85 23.23 -0.62 18.76
N TRP A 86 22.18 -0.70 19.57
CA TRP A 86 20.81 -0.58 19.08
C TRP A 86 20.54 0.78 18.42
N LYS A 87 20.98 1.86 19.05
CA LYS A 87 20.83 3.22 18.53
C LYS A 87 21.60 3.41 17.23
N ALA A 88 22.86 2.92 17.14
CA ALA A 88 23.63 2.96 15.91
C ALA A 88 22.93 2.22 14.78
N ASN A 89 22.51 0.97 15.01
CA ASN A 89 21.77 0.18 14.00
C ASN A 89 20.44 0.84 13.59
N GLN A 90 19.74 1.48 14.53
CA GLN A 90 18.51 2.20 14.20
C GLN A 90 18.78 3.42 13.32
N GLN A 91 19.86 4.16 13.53
CA GLN A 91 20.21 5.30 12.68
C GLN A 91 20.46 4.86 11.25
N ASP A 92 21.24 3.79 11.04
CA ASP A 92 21.49 3.23 9.71
C ASP A 92 20.19 2.74 9.03
N ASN A 93 19.36 2.04 9.79
CA ASN A 93 18.10 1.53 9.29
C ASN A 93 17.08 2.65 8.97
N ILE A 94 17.06 3.75 9.75
CA ILE A 94 16.20 4.93 9.48
C ILE A 94 16.68 5.65 8.21
N ALA A 95 18.00 5.80 8.02
CA ALA A 95 18.55 6.34 6.79
C ALA A 95 18.15 5.48 5.59
N TYR A 96 18.32 4.16 5.70
CA TYR A 96 17.92 3.21 4.67
C TYR A 96 16.42 3.27 4.35
N ILE A 97 15.54 3.41 5.36
CA ILE A 97 14.09 3.60 5.14
C ILE A 97 13.84 4.85 4.29
N GLY A 98 14.50 5.98 4.62
CA GLY A 98 14.36 7.21 3.86
C GLY A 98 14.79 7.09 2.39
N GLU A 99 15.87 6.37 2.12
CA GLU A 99 16.35 6.10 0.76
C GLU A 99 15.45 5.11 0.01
N ALA A 100 15.06 4.02 0.68
CA ALA A 100 14.34 2.92 0.05
C ALA A 100 12.90 3.29 -0.35
N PHE A 101 12.20 4.08 0.47
CA PHE A 101 10.81 4.48 0.18
C PHE A 101 10.70 5.79 -0.60
N GLY A 102 11.83 6.40 -0.97
CA GLY A 102 11.93 7.51 -1.90
C GLY A 102 11.12 8.75 -1.47
N GLU A 103 10.10 9.10 -2.25
CA GLU A 103 9.31 10.32 -2.04
C GLU A 103 8.29 10.24 -0.91
N LEU A 104 8.03 9.05 -0.35
CA LEU A 104 7.10 8.92 0.76
C LEU A 104 7.63 9.63 2.02
N PRO A 105 6.85 10.50 2.64
CA PRO A 105 7.27 11.14 3.89
C PRO A 105 7.44 10.10 4.99
N VAL A 106 8.59 10.16 5.68
CA VAL A 106 8.92 9.30 6.82
C VAL A 106 8.70 10.08 8.11
N MET A 107 7.70 9.68 8.89
CA MET A 107 7.42 10.23 10.21
C MET A 107 8.03 9.35 11.27
N LYS A 108 8.45 9.96 12.39
CA LYS A 108 9.24 9.29 13.43
C LYS A 108 8.52 9.32 14.77
N ALA A 109 8.23 8.13 15.34
CA ALA A 109 7.67 8.00 16.67
C ALA A 109 8.74 7.50 17.65
N PRO A 110 8.98 8.22 18.75
CA PRO A 110 9.92 7.78 19.79
C PRO A 110 9.36 6.57 20.55
N LEU A 111 10.26 5.76 21.09
CA LEU A 111 9.90 4.76 22.07
C LEU A 111 9.60 5.47 23.41
N PHE A 112 8.34 5.42 23.84
CA PHE A 112 7.95 6.00 25.13
C PHE A 112 8.42 5.11 26.28
N GLY A 113 8.73 5.72 27.42
CA GLY A 113 9.16 5.00 28.63
C GLY A 113 8.06 4.17 29.31
N HIS A 114 6.84 4.21 28.77
CA HIS A 114 5.67 3.46 29.23
C HIS A 114 4.75 3.14 28.07
N GLU A 115 3.78 2.30 28.28
CA GLU A 115 2.78 1.98 27.27
C GLU A 115 1.94 3.21 26.92
N VAL A 116 1.67 3.39 25.62
CA VAL A 116 0.83 4.49 25.12
C VAL A 116 -0.63 4.11 25.28
N GLY A 117 -1.27 4.67 26.30
CA GLY A 117 -2.67 4.46 26.58
C GLY A 117 -3.33 5.72 27.19
N GLY A 118 -4.61 5.90 26.95
CA GLY A 118 -5.33 7.10 27.36
C GLY A 118 -5.07 8.35 26.49
N LEU A 119 -5.92 9.35 26.62
CA LEU A 119 -5.92 10.50 25.69
C LEU A 119 -4.65 11.34 25.76
N ASP A 120 -4.04 11.49 26.93
CA ASP A 120 -2.87 12.37 27.10
C ASP A 120 -1.62 11.79 26.45
N THR A 121 -1.42 10.47 26.56
CA THR A 121 -0.28 9.80 25.89
C THR A 121 -0.50 9.65 24.40
N LEU A 122 -1.75 9.45 23.94
CA LEU A 122 -2.10 9.47 22.53
C LEU A 122 -1.88 10.86 21.90
N ARG A 123 -2.17 11.94 22.61
CA ARG A 123 -1.85 13.30 22.15
C ARG A 123 -0.35 13.49 21.99
N LYS A 124 0.46 13.07 22.97
CA LYS A 124 1.93 13.13 22.88
C LYS A 124 2.46 12.35 21.67
N LEU A 125 1.89 11.16 21.39
CA LEU A 125 2.26 10.39 20.21
C LEU A 125 1.85 11.12 18.93
N ALA A 126 0.66 11.70 18.88
CA ALA A 126 0.19 12.48 17.73
C ALA A 126 1.07 13.70 17.49
N ASP A 127 1.43 14.44 18.53
CA ASP A 127 2.34 15.59 18.44
C ASP A 127 3.72 15.17 17.94
N ALA A 128 4.25 14.04 18.42
CA ALA A 128 5.53 13.51 17.98
C ALA A 128 5.53 13.06 16.51
N LEU A 129 4.42 12.52 16.02
CA LEU A 129 4.29 12.03 14.64
C LEU A 129 3.97 13.15 13.65
N TYR A 130 3.03 14.01 13.99
CA TYR A 130 2.43 14.93 13.03
C TYR A 130 2.86 16.37 13.23
N ALA A 131 3.33 16.75 14.45
CA ALA A 131 3.64 18.14 14.80
C ALA A 131 2.48 19.09 14.42
N ASP A 132 2.71 19.95 13.44
CA ASP A 132 1.74 20.89 12.90
C ASP A 132 0.97 20.38 11.67
N LYS A 133 1.28 19.15 11.20
CA LYS A 133 0.59 18.55 10.04
C LYS A 133 -0.78 18.02 10.44
N ASN A 134 -1.77 18.22 9.57
CA ASN A 134 -3.08 17.61 9.76
C ASN A 134 -3.06 16.13 9.40
N PRO A 135 -3.28 15.20 10.36
CA PRO A 135 -3.25 13.75 10.08
C PRO A 135 -4.38 13.28 9.16
N ALA A 136 -5.43 14.08 8.96
CA ALA A 136 -6.55 13.75 8.08
C ALA A 136 -6.29 14.11 6.60
N THR A 137 -5.20 14.82 6.30
CA THR A 137 -4.83 15.12 4.92
C THR A 137 -3.91 14.04 4.36
N GLN A 138 -4.08 13.74 3.08
CA GLN A 138 -3.14 12.90 2.35
C GLN A 138 -1.77 13.58 2.30
N MET A 139 -0.70 12.86 2.63
CA MET A 139 0.65 13.41 2.76
C MET A 139 1.49 13.23 1.49
N PHE A 140 1.09 12.31 0.62
CA PHE A 140 1.74 12.03 -0.66
C PHE A 140 0.69 11.59 -1.68
N ASP A 141 0.72 12.19 -2.86
CA ASP A 141 -0.19 11.90 -3.97
C ASP A 141 0.54 11.05 -5.04
N GLY A 142 0.91 9.82 -4.68
CA GLY A 142 1.49 8.85 -5.59
C GLY A 142 0.42 8.06 -6.33
N GLN A 143 0.47 8.06 -7.66
CA GLN A 143 -0.43 7.23 -8.47
C GLN A 143 0.00 5.77 -8.42
N THR A 144 -0.92 4.86 -8.10
CA THR A 144 -0.68 3.41 -8.07
C THR A 144 -0.65 2.78 -9.45
N HIS A 145 -1.19 3.42 -10.45
CA HIS A 145 -1.10 3.08 -11.87
C HIS A 145 -1.56 4.25 -12.72
N ARG A 146 -1.03 4.37 -13.93
CA ARG A 146 -1.45 5.37 -14.90
C ARG A 146 -1.31 4.82 -16.32
N ILE A 147 -2.14 5.31 -17.23
CA ILE A 147 -2.03 5.05 -18.66
C ILE A 147 -1.55 6.33 -19.32
N GLU A 148 -0.44 6.23 -20.04
CA GLU A 148 0.19 7.31 -20.80
C GLU A 148 0.07 7.04 -22.29
N GLY A 149 0.16 8.08 -23.12
CA GLY A 149 0.10 7.97 -24.58
C GLY A 149 -1.30 8.13 -25.17
N ASP A 150 -1.39 7.92 -26.47
CA ASP A 150 -2.61 8.07 -27.26
C ASP A 150 -2.65 7.04 -28.43
N SER A 151 -3.68 7.13 -29.25
CA SER A 151 -3.86 6.24 -30.41
C SER A 151 -2.82 6.37 -31.51
N THR A 152 -2.01 7.45 -31.52
CA THR A 152 -0.97 7.72 -32.50
C THR A 152 0.43 7.27 -32.01
N THR A 153 0.69 7.42 -30.72
CA THR A 153 1.99 7.12 -30.10
C THR A 153 2.01 5.75 -29.41
N GLY A 154 0.85 5.09 -29.29
CA GLY A 154 0.67 3.89 -28.49
C GLY A 154 0.34 4.23 -27.04
N PHE A 155 -0.05 3.21 -26.28
CA PHE A 155 -0.41 3.35 -24.87
C PHE A 155 0.61 2.62 -23.99
N THR A 156 1.00 3.25 -22.89
CA THR A 156 1.88 2.66 -21.87
C THR A 156 1.12 2.59 -20.55
N LEU A 157 0.94 1.37 -20.03
CA LEU A 157 0.42 1.17 -18.67
C LEU A 157 1.61 1.15 -17.71
N VAL A 158 1.69 2.15 -16.85
CA VAL A 158 2.71 2.25 -15.81
C VAL A 158 2.13 1.77 -14.49
N VAL A 159 2.71 0.72 -13.93
CA VAL A 159 2.38 0.20 -12.59
C VAL A 159 3.66 0.23 -11.76
N PRO A 160 3.80 1.17 -10.80
CA PRO A 160 4.98 1.21 -9.95
C PRO A 160 4.97 -0.02 -9.03
N LEU A 161 6.01 -0.83 -9.14
CA LEU A 161 6.24 -2.02 -8.31
C LEU A 161 7.63 -1.92 -7.66
N PRO A 162 7.85 -0.96 -6.76
CA PRO A 162 9.12 -0.80 -6.06
C PRO A 162 9.45 -2.10 -5.33
N PHE A 163 10.73 -2.49 -5.34
CA PHE A 163 11.26 -3.71 -4.72
C PHE A 163 10.85 -5.05 -5.38
N ALA A 164 10.10 -5.05 -6.48
CA ALA A 164 9.88 -6.26 -7.27
C ALA A 164 11.11 -6.54 -8.14
N ASN A 165 11.50 -7.82 -8.25
CA ASN A 165 12.50 -8.22 -9.23
C ASN A 165 11.81 -8.53 -10.56
N LYS A 166 12.46 -8.25 -11.69
CA LYS A 166 11.92 -8.60 -13.01
C LYS A 166 11.63 -10.11 -13.16
N ASP A 167 12.46 -10.93 -12.56
CA ASP A 167 12.32 -12.40 -12.61
C ASP A 167 11.08 -12.91 -11.86
N ASP A 168 10.50 -12.09 -10.96
CA ASP A 168 9.29 -12.42 -10.22
C ASP A 168 8.02 -11.91 -10.91
N LEU A 169 8.15 -11.25 -12.08
CA LEU A 169 7.05 -10.63 -12.80
C LEU A 169 6.60 -11.53 -13.96
N ASP A 170 5.32 -11.88 -13.95
CA ASP A 170 4.67 -12.51 -15.08
C ASP A 170 3.52 -11.63 -15.56
N LEU A 171 3.40 -11.48 -16.88
CA LEU A 171 2.34 -10.73 -17.52
C LEU A 171 1.58 -11.62 -18.49
N TYR A 172 0.28 -11.71 -18.29
CA TYR A 172 -0.62 -12.46 -19.16
C TYR A 172 -1.75 -11.55 -19.64
N ARG A 173 -2.13 -11.69 -20.90
CA ARG A 173 -3.25 -10.96 -21.45
C ARG A 173 -4.34 -11.91 -21.94
N SER A 174 -5.57 -11.54 -21.62
CA SER A 174 -6.78 -12.14 -22.21
C SER A 174 -7.67 -11.00 -22.66
N ARG A 175 -7.73 -10.75 -23.94
CA ARG A 175 -8.48 -9.72 -24.67
C ARG A 175 -8.72 -8.41 -23.87
N ASP A 176 -9.63 -8.43 -22.90
CA ASP A 176 -10.10 -7.31 -22.09
C ASP A 176 -9.45 -7.24 -20.71
N GLU A 177 -8.63 -8.22 -20.35
CA GLU A 177 -7.92 -8.26 -19.07
C GLU A 177 -6.42 -8.41 -19.25
N LEU A 178 -5.68 -7.69 -18.43
CA LEU A 178 -4.24 -7.86 -18.22
C LEU A 178 -4.05 -8.44 -16.82
N THR A 179 -3.49 -9.64 -16.75
CA THR A 179 -3.11 -10.27 -15.49
C THR A 179 -1.64 -9.98 -15.20
N LEU A 180 -1.37 -9.25 -14.16
CA LEU A 180 -0.04 -8.99 -13.62
C LEU A 180 0.17 -9.85 -12.38
N ARG A 181 1.23 -10.67 -12.40
CA ARG A 181 1.64 -11.50 -11.27
C ARG A 181 2.98 -11.02 -10.72
N VAL A 182 3.08 -10.95 -9.39
CA VAL A 182 4.31 -10.62 -8.67
C VAL A 182 4.52 -11.69 -7.61
N GLY A 183 5.39 -12.63 -7.85
CA GLY A 183 5.56 -13.81 -6.99
C GLY A 183 4.24 -14.56 -6.79
N PRO A 184 3.74 -14.74 -5.55
CA PRO A 184 2.49 -15.44 -5.28
C PRO A 184 1.22 -14.60 -5.51
N TYR A 185 1.36 -13.30 -5.76
CA TYR A 185 0.23 -12.37 -5.86
C TYR A 185 -0.13 -12.08 -7.31
N ARG A 186 -1.43 -11.94 -7.57
CA ARG A 186 -1.98 -11.70 -8.90
C ARG A 186 -3.01 -10.58 -8.86
N ARG A 187 -2.92 -9.65 -9.82
CA ARG A 187 -3.94 -8.63 -10.07
C ARG A 187 -4.44 -8.75 -11.51
N ASN A 188 -5.74 -8.73 -11.69
CA ASN A 188 -6.37 -8.56 -12.99
C ASN A 188 -6.74 -7.07 -13.17
N ILE A 189 -6.31 -6.49 -14.28
CA ILE A 189 -6.58 -5.12 -14.67
C ILE A 189 -7.50 -5.19 -15.89
N VAL A 190 -8.74 -4.71 -15.75
CA VAL A 190 -9.66 -4.60 -16.87
C VAL A 190 -9.21 -3.45 -17.76
N LEU A 191 -8.94 -3.76 -19.01
CA LEU A 191 -8.49 -2.78 -19.99
C LEU A 191 -9.68 -1.99 -20.56
N PRO A 192 -9.54 -0.66 -20.74
CA PRO A 192 -10.50 0.12 -21.51
C PRO A 192 -10.69 -0.46 -22.91
N TYR A 193 -11.90 -0.33 -23.46
CA TYR A 193 -12.26 -0.87 -24.78
C TYR A 193 -11.26 -0.46 -25.90
N ALA A 194 -10.75 0.75 -25.82
CA ALA A 194 -9.73 1.26 -26.77
C ALA A 194 -8.43 0.46 -26.81
N LEU A 195 -8.15 -0.36 -25.80
CA LEU A 195 -6.92 -1.16 -25.69
C LEU A 195 -7.13 -2.63 -26.04
N TRP A 196 -8.35 -3.09 -26.32
CA TRP A 196 -8.65 -4.52 -26.49
C TRP A 196 -7.97 -5.16 -27.71
N ASP A 197 -7.81 -4.41 -28.77
CA ASP A 197 -7.26 -4.90 -30.04
C ASP A 197 -5.77 -4.56 -30.22
N LEU A 198 -5.12 -3.97 -29.22
CA LEU A 198 -3.69 -3.66 -29.25
C LEU A 198 -2.86 -4.84 -28.77
N GLU A 199 -1.73 -5.09 -29.38
CA GLU A 199 -0.76 -6.10 -28.91
C GLU A 199 0.09 -5.54 -27.77
N ILE A 200 0.55 -6.43 -26.86
CA ILE A 200 1.53 -6.06 -25.84
C ILE A 200 2.88 -5.89 -26.53
N GLY A 201 3.49 -4.74 -26.36
CA GLY A 201 4.87 -4.49 -26.75
C GLY A 201 5.87 -4.92 -25.66
N ASP A 202 6.92 -4.13 -25.48
CA ASP A 202 7.96 -4.38 -24.49
C ASP A 202 7.45 -4.14 -23.04
N VAL A 203 8.02 -4.92 -22.09
CA VAL A 203 7.71 -4.86 -20.64
C VAL A 203 8.97 -4.52 -19.84
#